data_03b59c0083e7ce4d86f0aaceee9f628d
#
_entry.id   03b59c0083e7ce4d86f0aaceee9f628d
#
_cell.length_a   1.000
_cell.length_b   1.000
_cell.length_c   1.000
_cell.angle_alpha   90.00
_cell.angle_beta   90.00
_cell.angle_gamma   90.00
#
_symmetry.space_group_name_H-M   'P 1'
#
loop_
_entity.id
_entity.type
_entity.pdbx_description
1 polymer ?
#
loop_
_entity_poly.entity_id
_entity_poly.type
_entity_poly.pdbx_seq_one_letter_code
_entity_poly.pdbx_strand_id
1 'polypeptide(L)'
;MKFFAFLVLLALAFSYDGNAAVNYALRYCKNYNPSYNKYPGVDCANFVSQCLKAGGFSFSGCSGKDSKGMLPAVSDLKSCLSKNGWSKSSTRPGAFKKGYPFFMNAYSHAMLATKINSGSVNYAGHTNDRCGDVTISSGVTYYYL
;
A
#
# COMPACT_ATOMS: atom_id res chain seq x y z
N MET A 1 33.52 33.84 -25.73
CA MET A 1 32.40 33.67 -24.79
C MET A 1 31.92 32.22 -24.89
N LYS A 2 32.12 31.42 -23.83
CA LYS A 2 31.67 30.04 -23.79
C LYS A 2 30.33 30.02 -23.10
N PHE A 3 29.27 29.67 -23.82
CA PHE A 3 27.94 29.43 -23.25
C PHE A 3 27.93 28.07 -22.57
N PHE A 4 27.86 28.06 -21.24
CA PHE A 4 27.57 26.86 -20.47
C PHE A 4 26.03 26.65 -20.55
N ALA A 5 25.60 25.67 -21.31
CA ALA A 5 24.21 25.20 -21.26
C ALA A 5 24.00 24.45 -19.94
N PHE A 6 23.27 25.02 -19.02
CA PHE A 6 22.78 24.34 -17.83
C PHE A 6 21.68 23.36 -18.28
N LEU A 7 22.00 22.09 -18.30
CA LEU A 7 21.02 21.02 -18.48
C LEU A 7 20.26 20.90 -17.15
N VAL A 8 19.08 21.51 -17.08
CA VAL A 8 18.16 21.27 -15.95
C VAL A 8 17.55 19.89 -16.17
N LEU A 9 18.08 18.90 -15.46
CA LEU A 9 17.45 17.59 -15.37
C LEU A 9 16.17 17.76 -14.56
N LEU A 10 15.02 17.87 -15.23
CA LEU A 10 13.72 17.72 -14.57
C LEU A 10 13.59 16.27 -14.14
N ALA A 11 13.93 15.97 -12.89
CA ALA A 11 13.54 14.73 -12.26
C ALA A 11 12.01 14.74 -12.16
N LEU A 12 11.32 13.97 -13.03
CA LEU A 12 9.90 13.67 -12.87
C LEU A 12 9.78 12.87 -11.58
N ALA A 13 9.39 13.55 -10.48
CA ALA A 13 9.02 12.89 -9.25
C ALA A 13 7.74 12.11 -9.52
N PHE A 14 7.85 10.76 -9.59
CA PHE A 14 6.69 9.88 -9.56
C PHE A 14 6.00 10.04 -8.22
N SER A 15 4.86 10.75 -8.18
CA SER A 15 4.02 10.77 -7.00
C SER A 15 3.18 9.48 -6.96
N TYR A 16 3.02 8.92 -5.74
CA TYR A 16 2.16 7.78 -5.51
C TYR A 16 0.71 8.10 -5.84
N ASP A 17 0.07 7.25 -6.64
CA ASP A 17 -1.33 7.38 -7.06
C ASP A 17 -2.23 6.47 -6.22
N GLY A 18 -2.84 7.03 -5.18
CA GLY A 18 -3.76 6.30 -4.32
C GLY A 18 -5.04 5.85 -5.03
N ASN A 19 -5.51 6.59 -6.04
CA ASN A 19 -6.68 6.17 -6.83
C ASN A 19 -6.39 4.92 -7.65
N ALA A 20 -5.21 4.82 -8.25
CA ALA A 20 -4.80 3.60 -8.98
C ALA A 20 -4.70 2.40 -8.04
N ALA A 21 -4.18 2.59 -6.82
CA ALA A 21 -4.14 1.54 -5.81
C ALA A 21 -5.54 1.06 -5.40
N VAL A 22 -6.48 1.98 -5.18
CA VAL A 22 -7.87 1.66 -4.85
C VAL A 22 -8.56 0.93 -6.00
N ASN A 23 -8.38 1.38 -7.24
CA ASN A 23 -8.97 0.73 -8.41
C ASN A 23 -8.49 -0.72 -8.55
N TYR A 24 -7.19 -0.95 -8.35
CA TYR A 24 -6.63 -2.30 -8.30
C TYR A 24 -7.27 -3.14 -7.18
N ALA A 25 -7.33 -2.59 -5.98
CA ALA A 25 -7.88 -3.27 -4.83
C ALA A 25 -9.35 -3.70 -5.06
N LEU A 26 -10.19 -2.82 -5.57
CA LEU A 26 -11.59 -3.13 -5.85
C LEU A 26 -11.77 -4.15 -6.98
N ARG A 27 -10.85 -4.18 -7.93
CA ARG A 27 -10.87 -5.16 -9.01
C ARG A 27 -10.53 -6.58 -8.52
N TYR A 28 -9.59 -6.70 -7.58
CA TYR A 28 -9.05 -8.00 -7.15
C TYR A 28 -9.35 -8.37 -5.71
N CYS A 29 -10.23 -7.66 -5.02
CA CYS A 29 -10.56 -7.95 -3.61
C CYS A 29 -11.24 -9.32 -3.39
N LYS A 30 -11.92 -9.86 -4.40
CA LYS A 30 -12.56 -11.19 -4.36
C LYS A 30 -11.85 -12.24 -5.20
N ASN A 31 -10.83 -11.85 -5.96
CA ASN A 31 -10.14 -12.71 -6.91
C ASN A 31 -8.64 -12.51 -6.80
N TYR A 32 -7.88 -13.52 -7.15
CA TYR A 32 -6.44 -13.40 -7.31
C TYR A 32 -6.11 -12.91 -8.71
N ASN A 33 -5.17 -11.96 -8.81
CA ASN A 33 -4.58 -11.58 -10.09
C ASN A 33 -3.62 -12.70 -10.55
N PRO A 34 -3.84 -13.33 -11.71
CA PRO A 34 -3.03 -14.45 -12.17
C PRO A 34 -1.57 -14.08 -12.49
N SER A 35 -1.25 -12.79 -12.58
CA SER A 35 0.13 -12.31 -12.80
C SER A 35 1.01 -12.41 -11.54
N TYR A 36 0.44 -12.66 -10.40
CA TYR A 36 1.14 -12.74 -9.10
C TYR A 36 0.96 -14.11 -8.43
N ASN A 37 1.83 -14.42 -7.51
CA ASN A 37 1.65 -15.56 -6.62
C ASN A 37 0.45 -15.32 -5.71
N LYS A 38 -0.16 -16.39 -5.22
CA LYS A 38 -1.28 -16.36 -4.28
C LYS A 38 -0.94 -17.16 -3.03
N TYR A 39 -1.39 -16.67 -1.90
CA TYR A 39 -1.16 -17.27 -0.58
C TYR A 39 -2.50 -17.43 0.15
N PRO A 40 -3.33 -18.43 -0.24
CA PRO A 40 -4.67 -18.60 0.33
C PRO A 40 -4.64 -18.65 1.85
N GLY A 41 -5.52 -17.86 2.50
CA GLY A 41 -5.60 -17.74 3.96
C GLY A 41 -4.60 -16.80 4.60
N VAL A 42 -3.52 -16.40 3.90
CA VAL A 42 -2.46 -15.51 4.39
C VAL A 42 -2.02 -14.49 3.32
N ASP A 43 -2.91 -14.10 2.44
CA ASP A 43 -2.61 -13.28 1.25
C ASP A 43 -2.67 -11.76 1.50
N CYS A 44 -2.92 -11.30 2.70
CA CYS A 44 -3.19 -9.89 2.99
C CYS A 44 -2.04 -8.95 2.58
N ALA A 45 -0.82 -9.24 2.97
CA ALA A 45 0.33 -8.40 2.61
C ALA A 45 0.71 -8.50 1.14
N ASN A 46 0.60 -9.68 0.54
CA ASN A 46 0.78 -9.89 -0.90
C ASN A 46 -0.21 -9.04 -1.71
N PHE A 47 -1.48 -9.06 -1.33
CA PHE A 47 -2.53 -8.26 -1.97
C PHE A 47 -2.27 -6.75 -1.83
N VAL A 48 -1.96 -6.28 -0.61
CA VAL A 48 -1.67 -4.85 -0.38
C VAL A 48 -0.43 -4.41 -1.16
N SER A 49 0.63 -5.24 -1.22
CA SER A 49 1.80 -4.90 -2.03
C SER A 49 1.48 -4.78 -3.52
N GLN A 50 0.58 -5.60 -4.06
CA GLN A 50 0.09 -5.46 -5.44
C GLN A 50 -0.65 -4.13 -5.64
N CYS A 51 -1.50 -3.75 -4.70
CA CYS A 51 -2.21 -2.46 -4.72
C CYS A 51 -1.22 -1.28 -4.73
N LEU A 52 -0.22 -1.33 -3.86
CA LEU A 52 0.81 -0.29 -3.77
C LEU A 52 1.61 -0.19 -5.07
N LYS A 53 1.97 -1.32 -5.68
CA LYS A 53 2.63 -1.34 -6.98
C LYS A 53 1.76 -0.70 -8.07
N ALA A 54 0.48 -1.00 -8.09
CA ALA A 54 -0.47 -0.36 -9.01
C ALA A 54 -0.52 1.16 -8.84
N GLY A 55 -0.33 1.65 -7.61
CA GLY A 55 -0.21 3.07 -7.28
C GLY A 55 1.17 3.68 -7.60
N GLY A 56 2.11 2.90 -8.10
CA GLY A 56 3.45 3.37 -8.47
C GLY A 56 4.50 3.25 -7.38
N PHE A 57 4.21 2.56 -6.26
CA PHE A 57 5.21 2.32 -5.22
C PHE A 57 6.30 1.35 -5.71
N SER A 58 7.55 1.69 -5.41
CA SER A 58 8.70 0.85 -5.74
C SER A 58 9.19 0.07 -4.51
N PHE A 59 9.36 -1.24 -4.68
CA PHE A 59 9.91 -2.14 -3.65
C PHE A 59 11.44 -2.24 -3.72
N SER A 60 12.10 -1.30 -4.37
CA SER A 60 13.56 -1.27 -4.50
C SER A 60 14.24 -1.28 -3.14
N GLY A 61 15.23 -2.15 -2.97
CA GLY A 61 15.98 -2.28 -1.72
C GLY A 61 15.24 -2.98 -0.58
N CYS A 62 14.02 -3.47 -0.80
CA CYS A 62 13.26 -4.22 0.20
C CYS A 62 13.63 -5.70 0.19
N SER A 63 13.69 -6.31 1.39
CA SER A 63 13.87 -7.74 1.57
C SER A 63 12.52 -8.47 1.62
N GLY A 64 12.53 -9.77 1.37
CA GLY A 64 11.34 -10.61 1.51
C GLY A 64 10.45 -10.66 0.27
N LYS A 65 10.91 -10.16 -0.87
CA LYS A 65 10.17 -10.26 -2.13
C LYS A 65 10.08 -11.70 -2.62
N ASP A 66 8.89 -12.08 -3.08
CA ASP A 66 8.68 -13.35 -3.76
C ASP A 66 9.18 -13.31 -5.22
N SER A 67 8.97 -14.40 -5.96
CA SER A 67 9.40 -14.52 -7.37
C SER A 67 8.74 -13.51 -8.32
N LYS A 68 7.66 -12.88 -7.90
CA LYS A 68 6.93 -11.84 -8.66
C LYS A 68 7.20 -10.43 -8.15
N GLY A 69 8.09 -10.29 -7.16
CA GLY A 69 8.50 -9.00 -6.62
C GLY A 69 7.57 -8.42 -5.55
N MET A 70 6.59 -9.19 -5.07
CA MET A 70 5.67 -8.77 -4.02
C MET A 70 6.15 -9.19 -2.64
N LEU A 71 5.58 -8.61 -1.60
CA LEU A 71 5.93 -8.86 -0.20
C LEU A 71 4.80 -9.63 0.49
N PRO A 72 4.88 -10.97 0.57
CA PRO A 72 3.82 -11.77 1.18
C PRO A 72 3.78 -11.72 2.71
N ALA A 73 4.86 -11.28 3.37
CA ALA A 73 4.90 -11.14 4.82
C ALA A 73 4.58 -9.71 5.27
N VAL A 74 3.69 -9.57 6.25
CA VAL A 74 3.32 -8.26 6.82
C VAL A 74 4.51 -7.51 7.38
N SER A 75 5.42 -8.18 8.11
CA SER A 75 6.63 -7.57 8.67
C SER A 75 7.55 -6.99 7.60
N ASP A 76 7.72 -7.69 6.49
CA ASP A 76 8.55 -7.25 5.37
C ASP A 76 7.91 -6.04 4.67
N LEU A 77 6.59 -6.04 4.51
CA LEU A 77 5.86 -4.90 3.93
C LEU A 77 6.00 -3.65 4.80
N LYS A 78 5.81 -3.77 6.11
CA LYS A 78 6.01 -2.66 7.07
C LYS A 78 7.44 -2.10 6.99
N SER A 79 8.44 -2.96 7.00
CA SER A 79 9.85 -2.57 6.92
C SER A 79 10.16 -1.86 5.60
N CYS A 80 9.61 -2.36 4.50
CA CYS A 80 9.75 -1.77 3.18
C CYS A 80 9.16 -0.36 3.10
N LEU A 81 7.97 -0.16 3.64
CA LEU A 81 7.31 1.15 3.70
C LEU A 81 8.17 2.15 4.49
N SER A 82 8.60 1.78 5.69
CA SER A 82 9.43 2.65 6.54
C SER A 82 10.76 2.98 5.87
N LYS A 83 11.40 2.01 5.22
CA LYS A 83 12.66 2.20 4.48
C LYS A 83 12.51 3.17 3.30
N ASN A 84 11.33 3.22 2.70
CA ASN A 84 11.04 4.07 1.54
C ASN A 84 10.30 5.37 1.90
N GLY A 85 10.46 5.85 3.13
CA GLY A 85 10.05 7.19 3.54
C GLY A 85 8.60 7.31 4.03
N TRP A 86 7.86 6.22 4.17
CA TRP A 86 6.54 6.26 4.77
C TRP A 86 6.64 6.45 6.29
N SER A 87 5.86 7.38 6.81
CA SER A 87 5.67 7.58 8.25
C SER A 87 4.55 6.67 8.76
N LYS A 88 4.50 6.48 10.08
CA LYS A 88 3.44 5.67 10.70
C LYS A 88 2.91 6.34 11.96
N SER A 89 1.63 6.09 12.26
CA SER A 89 0.97 6.61 13.46
C SER A 89 -0.13 5.66 13.92
N SER A 90 -0.30 5.53 15.24
CA SER A 90 -1.43 4.81 15.84
C SER A 90 -2.73 5.62 15.83
N THR A 91 -2.64 6.92 15.62
CA THR A 91 -3.77 7.82 15.40
C THR A 91 -3.79 8.25 13.94
N ARG A 92 -4.96 8.25 13.31
CA ARG A 92 -5.07 8.61 11.90
C ARG A 92 -4.67 10.08 11.67
N PRO A 93 -3.56 10.34 10.98
CA PRO A 93 -3.17 11.72 10.65
C PRO A 93 -4.02 12.29 9.52
N GLY A 94 -4.09 13.62 9.43
CA GLY A 94 -4.77 14.30 8.32
C GLY A 94 -4.16 13.99 6.95
N ALA A 95 -2.88 13.61 6.91
CA ALA A 95 -2.18 13.20 5.69
C ALA A 95 -2.56 11.79 5.20
N PHE A 96 -3.21 10.96 6.01
CA PHE A 96 -3.65 9.61 5.61
C PHE A 96 -4.76 9.71 4.58
N LYS A 97 -4.59 9.02 3.46
CA LYS A 97 -5.47 9.10 2.29
C LYS A 97 -5.92 7.73 1.82
N LYS A 98 -7.01 7.69 1.04
CA LYS A 98 -7.38 6.48 0.31
C LYS A 98 -6.23 5.99 -0.56
N GLY A 99 -6.09 4.67 -0.66
CA GLY A 99 -4.96 4.04 -1.33
C GLY A 99 -3.73 3.86 -0.45
N TYR A 100 -3.76 4.32 0.79
CA TYR A 100 -2.69 4.10 1.75
C TYR A 100 -2.92 2.83 2.56
N PRO A 101 -1.85 2.12 2.93
CA PRO A 101 -1.96 0.89 3.72
C PRO A 101 -2.07 1.18 5.20
N PHE A 102 -2.72 0.28 5.92
CA PHE A 102 -2.74 0.26 7.38
C PHE A 102 -2.81 -1.18 7.88
N PHE A 103 -2.47 -1.38 9.13
CA PHE A 103 -2.22 -2.71 9.69
C PHE A 103 -2.92 -2.87 11.03
N MET A 104 -3.45 -4.05 11.30
CA MET A 104 -3.98 -4.40 12.62
C MET A 104 -2.85 -4.43 13.65
N ASN A 105 -3.15 -3.95 14.88
CA ASN A 105 -2.18 -4.01 15.98
C ASN A 105 -2.26 -5.35 16.73
N ALA A 106 -3.45 -5.94 16.81
CA ALA A 106 -3.68 -7.16 17.60
C ALA A 106 -3.16 -8.43 16.91
N TYR A 107 -3.03 -8.44 15.59
CA TYR A 107 -2.55 -9.58 14.81
C TYR A 107 -1.97 -9.13 13.47
N SER A 108 -1.23 -10.03 12.84
CA SER A 108 -0.55 -9.75 11.56
C SER A 108 -1.56 -9.68 10.42
N HIS A 109 -1.96 -8.48 10.03
CA HIS A 109 -2.90 -8.24 8.93
C HIS A 109 -2.70 -6.88 8.28
N ALA A 110 -2.69 -6.87 6.96
CA ALA A 110 -2.53 -5.68 6.12
C ALA A 110 -3.82 -5.36 5.36
N MET A 111 -4.14 -4.09 5.26
CA MET A 111 -5.34 -3.57 4.60
C MET A 111 -5.00 -2.34 3.77
N LEU A 112 -5.82 -2.05 2.76
CA LEU A 112 -5.73 -0.84 1.96
C LEU A 112 -6.97 0.03 2.16
N ALA A 113 -6.78 1.29 2.51
CA ALA A 113 -7.88 2.25 2.65
C ALA A 113 -8.52 2.54 1.29
N THR A 114 -9.84 2.38 1.19
CA THR A 114 -10.60 2.66 -0.03
C THR A 114 -11.40 3.95 0.06
N LYS A 115 -11.74 4.37 1.27
CA LYS A 115 -12.46 5.62 1.53
C LYS A 115 -12.15 6.12 2.94
N ILE A 116 -11.98 7.43 3.07
CA ILE A 116 -11.76 8.10 4.35
C ILE A 116 -13.07 8.74 4.77
N ASN A 117 -13.55 8.41 5.98
CA ASN A 117 -14.71 9.03 6.62
C ASN A 117 -14.26 9.87 7.82
N SER A 118 -15.15 10.65 8.43
CA SER A 118 -14.79 11.50 9.58
C SER A 118 -14.27 10.70 10.78
N GLY A 119 -14.81 9.53 11.07
CA GLY A 119 -14.44 8.68 12.22
C GLY A 119 -13.99 7.27 11.87
N SER A 120 -13.86 6.92 10.60
CA SER A 120 -13.55 5.56 10.17
C SER A 120 -12.92 5.51 8.79
N VAL A 121 -12.45 4.34 8.40
CA VAL A 121 -11.86 4.07 7.08
C VAL A 121 -12.55 2.83 6.49
N ASN A 122 -13.06 2.93 5.27
CA ASN A 122 -13.43 1.74 4.49
C ASN A 122 -12.17 1.12 3.91
N TYR A 123 -12.13 -0.20 3.78
CA TYR A 123 -10.93 -0.88 3.32
C TYR A 123 -11.21 -2.09 2.43
N ALA A 124 -10.19 -2.44 1.66
CA ALA A 124 -10.11 -3.69 0.92
C ALA A 124 -8.97 -4.55 1.48
N GLY A 125 -9.12 -5.86 1.38
CA GLY A 125 -8.11 -6.80 1.82
C GLY A 125 -8.46 -8.24 1.44
N HIS A 126 -7.44 -9.07 1.31
CA HIS A 126 -7.58 -10.51 1.22
C HIS A 126 -7.60 -11.14 2.62
N THR A 127 -7.83 -12.43 2.68
CA THR A 127 -8.13 -13.27 3.84
C THR A 127 -9.62 -13.29 4.15
N ASN A 128 -10.30 -12.15 4.19
CA ASN A 128 -11.77 -12.08 4.37
C ASN A 128 -12.47 -11.40 3.19
N ASP A 129 -11.78 -11.20 2.09
CA ASP A 129 -12.30 -10.64 0.83
C ASP A 129 -13.11 -9.34 1.03
N ARG A 130 -12.50 -8.37 1.72
CA ARG A 130 -13.09 -7.05 1.93
C ARG A 130 -12.93 -6.18 0.69
N CYS A 131 -14.03 -5.60 0.23
CA CYS A 131 -14.10 -4.82 -1.02
C CYS A 131 -14.60 -3.39 -0.79
N GLY A 132 -14.21 -2.75 0.32
CA GLY A 132 -14.62 -1.40 0.64
C GLY A 132 -15.99 -1.29 1.32
N ASP A 133 -16.60 -2.39 1.68
CA ASP A 133 -17.93 -2.49 2.30
C ASP A 133 -17.89 -2.51 3.84
N VAL A 134 -16.70 -2.61 4.42
CA VAL A 134 -16.50 -2.67 5.88
C VAL A 134 -15.62 -1.49 6.32
N THR A 135 -15.93 -0.96 7.50
CA THR A 135 -15.17 0.14 8.12
C THR A 135 -14.42 -0.31 9.35
N ILE A 136 -13.34 0.42 9.66
CA ILE A 136 -12.60 0.29 10.92
C ILE A 136 -12.27 1.69 11.44
N SER A 137 -12.25 1.86 12.77
CA SER A 137 -12.04 3.16 13.43
C SER A 137 -10.90 3.17 14.44
N SER A 138 -10.39 2.02 14.84
CA SER A 138 -9.34 1.91 15.88
C SER A 138 -8.60 0.59 15.82
N GLY A 139 -7.56 0.45 16.65
CA GLY A 139 -6.78 -0.79 16.75
C GLY A 139 -5.84 -1.04 15.58
N VAL A 140 -5.45 0.01 14.87
CA VAL A 140 -4.61 -0.07 13.67
C VAL A 140 -3.46 0.93 13.71
N THR A 141 -2.44 0.68 12.91
CA THR A 141 -1.34 1.61 12.61
C THR A 141 -1.45 2.05 11.16
N TYR A 142 -1.52 3.35 10.96
CA TYR A 142 -1.64 4.00 9.64
C TYR A 142 -0.26 4.31 9.08
N TYR A 143 -0.03 3.98 7.80
CA TYR A 143 1.18 4.38 7.08
C TYR A 143 0.83 5.45 6.05
N TYR A 144 1.64 6.51 5.97
CA TYR A 144 1.35 7.68 5.13
C TYR A 144 2.62 8.36 4.61
N LEU A 145 2.45 9.09 3.54
CA LEU A 145 3.46 9.92 2.89
C LEU A 145 3.34 11.39 3.26
#